data_8a19621b0d449b9ca44024ea98aa4833
#
_entry.id   8a19621b0d449b9ca44024ea98aa4833
#
_cell.length_a   1.000
_cell.length_b   1.000
_cell.length_c   1.000
_cell.angle_alpha   90.00
_cell.angle_beta   90.00
_cell.angle_gamma   90.00
#
_symmetry.space_group_name_H-M   'P 1'
#
loop_
_entity.id
_entity.type
_entity.pdbx_description
1 polymer ?
#
loop_
_entity_poly.entity_id
_entity_poly.type
_entity_poly.pdbx_seq_one_letter_code
_entity_poly.pdbx_strand_id
1 'polypeptide(L)'
;MHRRQLLTLILASTTLALPFGASAALVRDARLWRSTDKLRVVFDLSGPVQFKTFTLQAPDRLIVDVVGAQLSGDLAHLNLAGTSVRAIRSGPFGQGDTRIVFDLNAPMQSSAFLLGPAQGQGHRLVLDLIQPGKVAAPAAIARAAAPQPDPEPMEPEKPVSNSFHPKRDIVVVVDPGHGGKDPGAISGKGEREKDVVLSIAQLLARRLKREKGYTVHLVRNDDFYVPLRKRVDFARQRNADMFISVHADAAPRLTASGASVFALSENGATSATARMMADRENGADLIGAASLLNLKDKDPMLANVIIDMSMNATIAASLQLGHTVLGSLADITTLHQKRVEQAGFAVLKSPDVPSILVETGFISNASDAQRLVTARHQQAVADRLFAGINAYFEKNPPTGSFVAWAQEQKAQRTA
;
A
#
# COMPACT_ATOMS: atom_id res chain seq x y z
N MET A 1 58.85 57.78 -6.66
CA MET A 1 58.16 57.29 -7.89
C MET A 1 58.54 55.83 -8.14
N HIS A 2 57.83 54.85 -7.60
CA HIS A 2 58.01 53.48 -7.99
C HIS A 2 56.65 52.75 -7.88
N ARG A 3 56.11 52.38 -9.01
CA ARG A 3 54.94 51.48 -9.17
C ARG A 3 55.34 50.07 -8.77
N ARG A 4 54.74 49.53 -7.73
CA ARG A 4 54.78 48.11 -7.43
C ARG A 4 53.55 47.43 -8.05
N GLN A 5 53.76 46.58 -9.05
CA GLN A 5 52.77 45.69 -9.62
C GLN A 5 52.63 44.50 -8.68
N LEU A 6 51.41 44.28 -8.21
CA LEU A 6 51.01 43.06 -7.51
C LEU A 6 50.53 42.06 -8.55
N LEU A 7 51.28 40.98 -8.75
CA LEU A 7 50.89 39.82 -9.53
C LEU A 7 50.07 38.91 -8.62
N THR A 8 48.76 38.83 -8.87
CA THR A 8 47.89 37.83 -8.26
C THR A 8 47.97 36.52 -9.07
N LEU A 9 48.56 35.49 -8.47
CA LEU A 9 48.57 34.14 -8.99
C LEU A 9 47.18 33.52 -8.77
N ILE A 10 46.39 33.28 -9.81
CA ILE A 10 45.17 32.47 -9.78
C ILE A 10 45.59 31.03 -9.97
N LEU A 11 45.56 30.24 -8.89
CA LEU A 11 45.68 28.79 -8.97
C LEU A 11 44.36 28.21 -9.51
N ALA A 12 44.32 27.86 -10.76
CA ALA A 12 43.25 27.10 -11.36
C ALA A 12 43.39 25.63 -10.94
N SER A 13 42.60 25.22 -9.96
CA SER A 13 42.45 23.80 -9.59
C SER A 13 41.59 23.12 -10.66
N THR A 14 42.22 22.48 -11.64
CA THR A 14 41.58 21.55 -12.56
C THR A 14 41.29 20.25 -11.80
N THR A 15 40.06 20.11 -11.29
CA THR A 15 39.53 18.81 -10.86
C THR A 15 39.38 17.93 -12.09
N LEU A 16 40.29 17.01 -12.23
CA LEU A 16 40.21 15.91 -13.21
C LEU A 16 39.04 15.01 -12.77
N ALA A 17 37.85 15.20 -13.32
CA ALA A 17 36.74 14.28 -13.20
C ALA A 17 37.11 13.02 -14.01
N LEU A 18 37.63 12.02 -13.31
CA LEU A 18 37.77 10.68 -13.86
C LEU A 18 36.36 10.18 -14.21
N PRO A 19 36.11 9.76 -15.46
CA PRO A 19 34.85 9.09 -15.76
C PRO A 19 34.79 7.81 -14.92
N PHE A 20 33.91 7.75 -13.93
CA PHE A 20 33.50 6.49 -13.35
C PHE A 20 32.89 5.68 -14.48
N GLY A 21 33.65 4.78 -15.06
CA GLY A 21 33.15 3.79 -15.99
C GLY A 21 32.04 3.02 -15.30
N ALA A 22 30.80 3.32 -15.66
CA ALA A 22 29.66 2.53 -15.23
C ALA A 22 29.88 1.12 -15.79
N SER A 23 30.40 0.20 -14.99
CA SER A 23 30.51 -1.20 -15.35
C SER A 23 29.09 -1.68 -15.62
N ALA A 24 28.85 -2.21 -16.84
CA ALA A 24 27.55 -2.76 -17.21
C ALA A 24 27.12 -3.78 -16.15
N ALA A 25 25.91 -3.69 -15.68
CA ALA A 25 25.37 -4.67 -14.76
C ALA A 25 25.34 -6.04 -15.43
N LEU A 26 25.46 -7.12 -14.64
CA LEU A 26 25.40 -8.49 -15.15
C LEU A 26 24.11 -9.15 -14.67
N VAL A 27 23.38 -9.79 -15.58
CA VAL A 27 22.39 -10.82 -15.26
C VAL A 27 23.18 -12.12 -15.10
N ARG A 28 23.38 -12.53 -13.83
CA ARG A 28 24.33 -13.62 -13.48
C ARG A 28 23.71 -15.00 -13.63
N ASP A 29 22.45 -15.12 -13.21
CA ASP A 29 21.74 -16.39 -13.16
C ASP A 29 20.22 -16.14 -13.16
N ALA A 30 19.45 -17.19 -13.44
CA ALA A 30 18.01 -17.16 -13.33
C ALA A 30 17.50 -18.43 -12.65
N ARG A 31 16.46 -18.26 -11.85
CA ARG A 31 15.79 -19.35 -11.13
C ARG A 31 14.30 -19.31 -11.42
N LEU A 32 13.68 -20.50 -11.48
CA LEU A 32 12.28 -20.65 -11.86
C LEU A 32 11.52 -21.38 -10.76
N TRP A 33 10.38 -20.82 -10.36
CA TRP A 33 9.43 -21.44 -9.43
C TRP A 33 8.05 -21.52 -10.04
N ARG A 34 7.34 -22.59 -9.71
CA ARG A 34 5.99 -22.85 -10.18
C ARG A 34 5.01 -22.88 -9.01
N SER A 35 3.86 -22.26 -9.21
CA SER A 35 2.66 -22.42 -8.42
C SER A 35 1.52 -22.92 -9.31
N THR A 36 0.37 -23.21 -8.74
CA THR A 36 -0.80 -23.74 -9.46
C THR A 36 -1.32 -22.80 -10.55
N ASP A 37 -1.12 -21.49 -10.37
CA ASP A 37 -1.67 -20.41 -11.18
C ASP A 37 -0.60 -19.47 -11.76
N LYS A 38 0.69 -19.65 -11.36
CA LYS A 38 1.74 -18.68 -11.59
C LYS A 38 3.10 -19.33 -11.82
N LEU A 39 3.85 -18.78 -12.77
CA LEU A 39 5.24 -19.07 -13.00
C LEU A 39 6.07 -17.83 -12.63
N ARG A 40 7.04 -17.98 -11.74
CA ARG A 40 7.98 -16.92 -11.36
C ARG A 40 9.37 -17.23 -11.87
N VAL A 41 9.99 -16.23 -12.51
CA VAL A 41 11.40 -16.25 -12.87
C VAL A 41 12.12 -15.12 -12.14
N VAL A 42 13.23 -15.44 -11.48
CA VAL A 42 14.06 -14.47 -10.77
C VAL A 42 15.45 -14.45 -11.42
N PHE A 43 15.86 -13.28 -11.86
CA PHE A 43 17.19 -13.04 -12.40
C PHE A 43 18.07 -12.42 -11.31
N ASP A 44 19.21 -13.03 -11.03
CA ASP A 44 20.20 -12.50 -10.09
C ASP A 44 21.10 -11.48 -10.82
N LEU A 45 21.20 -10.27 -10.27
CA LEU A 45 21.89 -9.14 -10.88
C LEU A 45 23.12 -8.75 -10.09
N SER A 46 24.16 -8.25 -10.78
CA SER A 46 25.36 -7.72 -10.11
C SER A 46 25.17 -6.33 -9.51
N GLY A 47 24.14 -5.59 -9.95
CA GLY A 47 23.84 -4.22 -9.52
C GLY A 47 22.42 -3.81 -9.90
N PRO A 48 21.99 -2.58 -9.58
CA PRO A 48 20.70 -2.06 -9.97
C PRO A 48 20.64 -1.89 -11.50
N VAL A 49 19.49 -2.20 -12.10
CA VAL A 49 19.23 -2.06 -13.53
C VAL A 49 17.91 -1.32 -13.76
N GLN A 50 17.70 -0.85 -14.99
CA GLN A 50 16.37 -0.48 -15.47
C GLN A 50 15.86 -1.58 -16.40
N PHE A 51 14.55 -1.76 -16.49
CA PHE A 51 13.97 -2.77 -17.38
C PHE A 51 12.65 -2.29 -17.99
N LYS A 52 12.26 -2.91 -19.10
CA LYS A 52 10.93 -2.75 -19.72
C LYS A 52 10.36 -4.12 -20.04
N THR A 53 9.05 -4.29 -19.87
CA THR A 53 8.33 -5.49 -20.26
C THR A 53 7.16 -5.15 -21.16
N PHE A 54 6.92 -5.99 -22.17
CA PHE A 54 5.76 -5.89 -23.05
C PHE A 54 5.46 -7.24 -23.70
N THR A 55 4.22 -7.44 -24.11
CA THR A 55 3.78 -8.66 -24.77
C THR A 55 3.62 -8.44 -26.27
N LEU A 56 3.89 -9.48 -27.05
CA LEU A 56 3.63 -9.56 -28.49
C LEU A 56 2.69 -10.72 -28.74
N GLN A 57 1.79 -10.57 -29.71
CA GLN A 57 0.86 -11.61 -30.14
C GLN A 57 1.27 -12.15 -31.50
N ALA A 58 0.79 -13.36 -31.82
CA ALA A 58 0.99 -14.07 -33.10
C ALA A 58 2.47 -14.24 -33.51
N PRO A 59 3.29 -15.06 -32.83
CA PRO A 59 2.97 -15.88 -31.65
C PRO A 59 3.06 -15.11 -30.33
N ASP A 60 2.40 -15.62 -29.29
CA ASP A 60 2.40 -15.01 -27.97
C ASP A 60 3.80 -15.05 -27.35
N ARG A 61 4.30 -13.88 -26.99
CA ARG A 61 5.65 -13.70 -26.42
C ARG A 61 5.61 -12.62 -25.35
N LEU A 62 6.38 -12.81 -24.30
CA LEU A 62 6.73 -11.74 -23.37
C LEU A 62 8.19 -11.34 -23.59
N ILE A 63 8.41 -10.06 -23.72
CA ILE A 63 9.73 -9.46 -23.90
C ILE A 63 10.12 -8.75 -22.61
N VAL A 64 11.37 -8.97 -22.16
CA VAL A 64 11.99 -8.26 -21.04
C VAL A 64 13.30 -7.65 -21.55
N ASP A 65 13.35 -6.33 -21.62
CA ASP A 65 14.56 -5.58 -21.97
C ASP A 65 15.21 -5.09 -20.67
N VAL A 66 16.44 -5.52 -20.41
CA VAL A 66 17.23 -5.11 -19.25
C VAL A 66 18.27 -4.11 -19.72
N VAL A 67 18.09 -2.84 -19.34
CA VAL A 67 18.88 -1.71 -19.82
C VAL A 67 20.23 -1.66 -19.11
N GLY A 68 21.30 -1.48 -19.86
CA GLY A 68 22.67 -1.37 -19.35
C GLY A 68 23.19 -2.64 -18.68
N ALA A 69 22.64 -3.81 -19.01
CA ALA A 69 23.03 -5.08 -18.41
C ALA A 69 23.38 -6.12 -19.48
N GLN A 70 24.39 -6.95 -19.20
CA GLN A 70 24.79 -8.08 -20.02
C GLN A 70 24.42 -9.40 -19.35
N LEU A 71 24.03 -10.40 -20.13
CA LEU A 71 23.80 -11.74 -19.61
C LEU A 71 25.15 -12.47 -19.53
N SER A 72 25.50 -12.93 -18.33
CA SER A 72 26.74 -13.71 -18.09
C SER A 72 26.50 -15.21 -17.95
N GLY A 73 25.25 -15.64 -17.85
CA GLY A 73 24.82 -17.03 -17.67
C GLY A 73 23.98 -17.54 -18.85
N ASP A 74 23.75 -18.85 -18.86
CA ASP A 74 22.83 -19.51 -19.80
C ASP A 74 21.47 -19.74 -19.12
N LEU A 75 20.37 -19.41 -19.80
CA LEU A 75 19.01 -19.63 -19.32
C LEU A 75 18.46 -21.02 -19.71
N ALA A 76 19.22 -21.81 -20.47
CA ALA A 76 18.80 -23.14 -20.94
C ALA A 76 18.65 -24.17 -19.80
N HIS A 77 19.26 -23.94 -18.66
CA HIS A 77 19.12 -24.82 -17.47
C HIS A 77 17.75 -24.73 -16.81
N LEU A 78 16.92 -23.71 -17.12
CA LEU A 78 15.60 -23.54 -16.55
C LEU A 78 14.65 -24.65 -17.03
N ASN A 79 14.15 -25.44 -16.09
CA ASN A 79 13.21 -26.51 -16.41
C ASN A 79 11.81 -25.96 -16.72
N LEU A 80 11.45 -25.83 -18.00
CA LEU A 80 10.18 -25.32 -18.50
C LEU A 80 9.08 -26.38 -18.66
N ALA A 81 9.38 -27.67 -18.46
CA ALA A 81 8.42 -28.75 -18.65
C ALA A 81 7.18 -28.55 -17.78
N GLY A 82 5.98 -28.64 -18.35
CA GLY A 82 4.70 -28.42 -17.64
C GLY A 82 4.39 -26.97 -17.29
N THR A 83 5.10 -26.00 -17.89
CA THR A 83 4.79 -24.57 -17.79
C THR A 83 4.10 -24.04 -19.04
N SER A 84 3.53 -22.84 -18.95
CA SER A 84 2.99 -22.13 -20.13
C SER A 84 4.05 -21.41 -20.96
N VAL A 85 5.33 -21.56 -20.63
CA VAL A 85 6.46 -21.04 -21.38
C VAL A 85 7.07 -22.17 -22.21
N ARG A 86 7.09 -22.01 -23.54
CA ARG A 86 7.66 -22.98 -24.47
C ARG A 86 9.17 -22.92 -24.54
N ALA A 87 9.71 -21.70 -24.55
CA ALA A 87 11.14 -21.45 -24.61
C ALA A 87 11.49 -20.08 -24.01
N ILE A 88 12.74 -19.96 -23.51
CA ILE A 88 13.33 -18.68 -23.12
C ILE A 88 14.56 -18.48 -24.02
N ARG A 89 14.63 -17.32 -24.66
CA ARG A 89 15.75 -16.90 -25.50
C ARG A 89 16.27 -15.57 -25.00
N SER A 90 17.57 -15.35 -25.09
CA SER A 90 18.20 -14.10 -24.70
C SER A 90 19.28 -13.70 -25.70
N GLY A 91 19.55 -12.41 -25.77
CA GLY A 91 20.61 -11.87 -26.62
C GLY A 91 20.84 -10.38 -26.37
N PRO A 92 21.96 -9.86 -26.88
CA PRO A 92 22.23 -8.43 -26.82
C PRO A 92 21.17 -7.66 -27.62
N PHE A 93 20.81 -6.48 -27.12
CA PHE A 93 19.84 -5.59 -27.72
C PHE A 93 20.29 -4.13 -27.55
N GLY A 94 20.15 -3.31 -28.58
CA GLY A 94 20.58 -1.92 -28.53
C GLY A 94 22.08 -1.74 -28.21
N GLN A 95 22.41 -0.66 -27.50
CA GLN A 95 23.79 -0.35 -27.09
C GLN A 95 24.00 -0.80 -25.61
N GLY A 96 24.33 -2.09 -25.42
CA GLY A 96 24.70 -2.62 -24.11
C GLY A 96 23.54 -3.14 -23.26
N ASP A 97 22.37 -3.35 -23.85
CA ASP A 97 21.17 -3.93 -23.19
C ASP A 97 21.07 -5.43 -23.45
N THR A 98 20.34 -6.14 -22.63
CA THR A 98 19.98 -7.54 -22.85
C THR A 98 18.47 -7.66 -23.05
N ARG A 99 18.07 -8.36 -24.14
CA ARG A 99 16.68 -8.75 -24.37
C ARG A 99 16.48 -10.21 -24.02
N ILE A 100 15.47 -10.49 -23.22
CA ILE A 100 15.03 -11.83 -22.85
C ILE A 100 13.62 -12.02 -23.41
N VAL A 101 13.40 -13.10 -24.15
CA VAL A 101 12.13 -13.42 -24.80
C VAL A 101 11.59 -14.72 -24.25
N PHE A 102 10.39 -14.68 -23.73
CA PHE A 102 9.62 -15.85 -23.32
C PHE A 102 8.62 -16.18 -24.42
N ASP A 103 8.80 -17.29 -25.09
CA ASP A 103 7.82 -17.83 -26.03
C ASP A 103 6.71 -18.54 -25.24
N LEU A 104 5.46 -18.10 -25.39
CA LEU A 104 4.34 -18.56 -24.60
C LEU A 104 3.47 -19.54 -25.38
N ASN A 105 2.86 -20.50 -24.68
CA ASN A 105 1.90 -21.45 -25.25
C ASN A 105 0.47 -20.86 -25.33
N ALA A 106 0.20 -19.79 -24.58
CA ALA A 106 -1.06 -19.07 -24.57
C ALA A 106 -0.82 -17.64 -24.04
N PRO A 107 -1.73 -16.67 -24.26
CA PRO A 107 -1.64 -15.35 -23.67
C PRO A 107 -1.50 -15.42 -22.16
N MET A 108 -0.57 -14.66 -21.60
CA MET A 108 -0.33 -14.57 -20.16
C MET A 108 -0.30 -13.12 -19.71
N GLN A 109 -0.76 -12.87 -18.49
CA GLN A 109 -0.49 -11.62 -17.80
C GLN A 109 0.91 -11.70 -17.18
N SER A 110 1.65 -10.58 -17.23
CA SER A 110 2.99 -10.51 -16.67
C SER A 110 3.12 -9.33 -15.72
N SER A 111 3.90 -9.51 -14.68
CA SER A 111 4.34 -8.45 -13.76
C SER A 111 5.83 -8.62 -13.52
N ALA A 112 6.59 -7.52 -13.56
CA ALA A 112 8.04 -7.56 -13.33
C ALA A 112 8.48 -6.40 -12.44
N PHE A 113 9.47 -6.64 -11.55
CA PHE A 113 9.96 -5.65 -10.59
C PHE A 113 11.36 -6.00 -10.10
N LEU A 114 12.05 -4.99 -9.54
CA LEU A 114 13.39 -5.12 -8.99
C LEU A 114 13.36 -5.29 -7.47
N LEU A 115 14.23 -6.16 -6.98
CA LEU A 115 14.54 -6.29 -5.55
C LEU A 115 15.98 -5.80 -5.31
N GLY A 116 16.14 -4.93 -4.32
CA GLY A 116 17.46 -4.53 -3.82
C GLY A 116 18.16 -5.65 -3.04
N PRO A 117 19.44 -5.43 -2.69
CA PRO A 117 20.19 -6.38 -1.86
C PRO A 117 19.53 -6.52 -0.49
N ALA A 118 19.26 -7.77 -0.07
CA ALA A 118 18.73 -8.08 1.26
C ALA A 118 19.15 -9.48 1.69
N GLN A 119 19.41 -9.69 2.98
CA GLN A 119 19.67 -11.01 3.60
C GLN A 119 20.79 -11.81 2.89
N GLY A 120 21.88 -11.16 2.49
CA GLY A 120 23.01 -11.82 1.82
C GLY A 120 22.80 -12.11 0.33
N GLN A 121 21.64 -11.72 -0.25
CA GLN A 121 21.37 -11.80 -1.68
C GLN A 121 21.58 -10.44 -2.35
N GLY A 122 22.05 -10.45 -3.61
CA GLY A 122 22.25 -9.25 -4.42
C GLY A 122 20.97 -8.64 -5.00
N HIS A 123 21.14 -7.73 -5.96
CA HIS A 123 20.01 -7.20 -6.73
C HIS A 123 19.37 -8.31 -7.57
N ARG A 124 18.03 -8.24 -7.75
CA ARG A 124 17.25 -9.23 -8.49
C ARG A 124 16.17 -8.58 -9.32
N LEU A 125 15.94 -9.09 -10.53
CA LEU A 125 14.76 -8.81 -11.32
C LEU A 125 13.82 -10.01 -11.24
N VAL A 126 12.61 -9.78 -10.78
CA VAL A 126 11.58 -10.81 -10.65
C VAL A 126 10.54 -10.63 -11.73
N LEU A 127 10.17 -11.71 -12.40
CA LEU A 127 9.15 -11.77 -13.44
C LEU A 127 8.10 -12.81 -13.06
N ASP A 128 6.85 -12.39 -12.99
CA ASP A 128 5.69 -13.23 -12.76
C ASP A 128 4.86 -13.37 -14.02
N LEU A 129 4.50 -14.60 -14.36
CA LEU A 129 3.63 -14.96 -15.47
C LEU A 129 2.39 -15.66 -14.90
N ILE A 130 1.20 -15.15 -15.18
CA ILE A 130 -0.09 -15.61 -14.63
C ILE A 130 -1.01 -15.99 -15.79
N GLN A 131 -1.62 -17.19 -15.74
CA GLN A 131 -2.62 -17.61 -16.73
C GLN A 131 -3.96 -16.91 -16.46
N PRO A 132 -4.54 -16.18 -17.42
CA PRO A 132 -5.90 -15.67 -17.31
C PRO A 132 -6.89 -16.85 -17.18
N GLY A 133 -7.75 -16.86 -16.17
CA GLY A 133 -8.85 -17.81 -16.05
C GLY A 133 -8.66 -18.99 -15.09
N LYS A 134 -7.52 -19.13 -14.38
CA LYS A 134 -7.36 -20.09 -13.28
C LYS A 134 -7.34 -19.42 -11.92
N VAL A 135 -8.34 -18.63 -11.62
CA VAL A 135 -8.65 -18.28 -10.23
C VAL A 135 -9.48 -19.42 -9.69
N ALA A 136 -8.94 -20.23 -8.79
CA ALA A 136 -9.67 -21.27 -8.10
C ALA A 136 -10.84 -20.65 -7.33
N ALA A 137 -12.06 -20.94 -7.75
CA ALA A 137 -13.25 -20.67 -6.95
C ALA A 137 -13.16 -21.46 -5.63
N PRO A 138 -13.63 -20.90 -4.50
CA PRO A 138 -13.67 -21.65 -3.25
C PRO A 138 -14.55 -22.89 -3.43
N ALA A 139 -14.06 -24.05 -2.96
CA ALA A 139 -14.74 -25.33 -3.05
C ALA A 139 -16.18 -25.26 -2.49
N ALA A 140 -17.15 -25.28 -3.38
CA ALA A 140 -18.55 -25.50 -3.02
C ALA A 140 -18.76 -26.99 -2.75
N ILE A 141 -19.28 -27.28 -1.58
CA ILE A 141 -19.66 -28.62 -1.15
C ILE A 141 -20.70 -29.18 -2.12
N ALA A 142 -20.35 -30.24 -2.80
CA ALA A 142 -21.23 -30.95 -3.75
C ALA A 142 -22.46 -31.48 -3.04
N ARG A 143 -23.63 -30.98 -3.43
CA ARG A 143 -24.94 -31.62 -3.15
C ARG A 143 -25.43 -32.23 -4.47
N ALA A 144 -25.71 -33.51 -4.43
CA ALA A 144 -26.10 -34.31 -5.57
C ALA A 144 -27.28 -33.69 -6.35
N ALA A 145 -27.12 -33.56 -7.66
CA ALA A 145 -28.16 -33.09 -8.58
C ALA A 145 -28.94 -34.28 -9.15
N ALA A 146 -30.26 -34.12 -9.16
CA ALA A 146 -31.19 -34.97 -9.91
C ALA A 146 -31.21 -34.57 -11.41
N PRO A 147 -31.58 -35.45 -12.35
CA PRO A 147 -31.43 -35.20 -13.77
C PRO A 147 -32.43 -34.15 -14.27
N GLN A 148 -31.94 -33.21 -15.10
CA GLN A 148 -32.75 -32.21 -15.81
C GLN A 148 -33.09 -32.70 -17.26
N PRO A 149 -34.26 -32.30 -17.81
CA PRO A 149 -34.63 -32.62 -19.18
C PRO A 149 -33.96 -31.72 -20.22
N ASP A 150 -33.93 -32.20 -21.48
CA ASP A 150 -33.26 -31.62 -22.63
C ASP A 150 -33.73 -30.15 -22.97
N PRO A 151 -32.82 -29.30 -23.49
CA PRO A 151 -33.17 -27.92 -23.81
C PRO A 151 -33.88 -27.78 -25.14
N GLU A 152 -34.98 -27.00 -25.14
CA GLU A 152 -35.65 -26.48 -26.34
C GLU A 152 -34.79 -25.42 -27.06
N PRO A 153 -34.96 -25.21 -28.38
CA PRO A 153 -34.15 -24.28 -29.16
C PRO A 153 -34.45 -22.81 -28.80
N MET A 154 -33.39 -22.12 -28.35
CA MET A 154 -33.47 -20.67 -28.03
C MET A 154 -33.51 -19.81 -29.29
N GLU A 155 -34.47 -18.90 -29.36
CA GLU A 155 -34.48 -17.76 -30.28
C GLU A 155 -33.33 -16.77 -29.97
N PRO A 156 -32.80 -16.01 -30.96
CA PRO A 156 -31.69 -15.10 -30.73
C PRO A 156 -32.10 -13.95 -29.80
N GLU A 157 -31.58 -13.93 -28.61
CA GLU A 157 -31.79 -12.84 -27.66
C GLU A 157 -31.20 -11.53 -28.19
N LYS A 158 -32.01 -10.47 -28.10
CA LYS A 158 -31.61 -9.07 -28.33
C LYS A 158 -30.48 -8.72 -27.34
N PRO A 159 -29.49 -7.87 -27.72
CA PRO A 159 -28.41 -7.51 -26.83
C PRO A 159 -28.98 -6.87 -25.56
N VAL A 160 -28.90 -7.60 -24.48
CA VAL A 160 -29.20 -7.09 -23.14
C VAL A 160 -28.14 -6.04 -22.85
N SER A 161 -28.55 -4.79 -22.71
CA SER A 161 -27.68 -3.74 -22.18
C SER A 161 -27.24 -4.21 -20.79
N ASN A 162 -25.99 -4.55 -20.65
CA ASN A 162 -25.36 -4.89 -19.37
C ASN A 162 -25.37 -3.65 -18.46
N SER A 163 -26.51 -3.31 -17.91
CA SER A 163 -26.58 -2.47 -16.73
C SER A 163 -26.15 -3.31 -15.54
N PHE A 164 -24.85 -3.50 -15.42
CA PHE A 164 -24.23 -3.99 -14.19
C PHE A 164 -24.60 -2.97 -13.12
N HIS A 165 -25.44 -3.34 -12.16
CA HIS A 165 -25.79 -2.54 -10.99
C HIS A 165 -25.05 -3.07 -9.77
N PRO A 166 -23.79 -2.75 -9.60
CA PRO A 166 -23.10 -3.02 -8.38
C PRO A 166 -23.41 -1.88 -7.42
N LYS A 167 -24.25 -2.14 -6.50
CA LYS A 167 -24.61 -1.22 -5.40
C LYS A 167 -23.92 -1.66 -4.12
N ARG A 168 -22.64 -2.02 -4.20
CA ARG A 168 -21.92 -2.29 -2.97
C ARG A 168 -21.60 -0.98 -2.26
N ASP A 169 -21.64 -1.00 -0.96
CA ASP A 169 -21.16 0.11 -0.15
C ASP A 169 -19.63 0.21 -0.20
N ILE A 170 -19.13 1.40 0.06
CA ILE A 170 -17.73 1.63 0.41
C ILE A 170 -17.52 1.10 1.82
N VAL A 171 -16.56 0.18 1.99
CA VAL A 171 -16.24 -0.43 3.27
C VAL A 171 -15.11 0.36 3.95
N VAL A 172 -15.44 1.01 5.06
CA VAL A 172 -14.50 1.78 5.87
C VAL A 172 -14.21 1.03 7.17
N VAL A 173 -12.93 0.78 7.45
CA VAL A 173 -12.51 0.25 8.75
C VAL A 173 -11.90 1.38 9.57
N VAL A 174 -12.47 1.61 10.75
CA VAL A 174 -12.01 2.59 11.72
C VAL A 174 -11.36 1.86 12.89
N ASP A 175 -10.12 2.20 13.19
CA ASP A 175 -9.30 1.61 14.22
C ASP A 175 -9.04 2.61 15.33
N PRO A 176 -9.70 2.48 16.50
CA PRO A 176 -9.28 3.22 17.68
C PRO A 176 -7.94 2.67 18.17
N GLY A 177 -6.89 3.49 18.17
CA GLY A 177 -5.56 3.08 18.66
C GLY A 177 -5.61 2.51 20.08
N HIS A 178 -4.58 1.75 20.48
CA HIS A 178 -4.42 1.22 21.82
C HIS A 178 -5.58 0.32 22.30
N GLY A 179 -5.82 0.27 23.63
CA GLY A 179 -6.93 -0.48 24.24
C GLY A 179 -6.48 -1.53 25.27
N GLY A 180 -7.35 -1.86 26.19
CA GLY A 180 -7.08 -2.84 27.25
C GLY A 180 -5.89 -2.45 28.13
N LYS A 181 -4.83 -3.27 28.13
CA LYS A 181 -3.59 -3.04 28.90
C LYS A 181 -2.71 -1.91 28.34
N ASP A 182 -2.92 -1.53 27.11
CA ASP A 182 -2.22 -0.43 26.48
C ASP A 182 -3.05 0.86 26.59
N PRO A 183 -2.71 1.78 27.49
CA PRO A 183 -3.45 3.01 27.66
C PRO A 183 -3.19 4.04 26.56
N GLY A 184 -2.15 3.86 25.73
CA GLY A 184 -1.58 4.91 24.90
C GLY A 184 -0.89 6.00 25.73
N ALA A 185 -0.85 7.21 25.22
CA ALA A 185 -0.36 8.36 25.96
C ALA A 185 -1.34 8.76 27.07
N ILE A 186 -0.76 9.36 28.13
CA ILE A 186 -1.53 9.84 29.30
C ILE A 186 -1.26 11.33 29.47
N SER A 187 -2.32 12.11 29.61
CA SER A 187 -2.22 13.54 29.88
C SER A 187 -1.69 13.84 31.28
N GLY A 188 -1.29 15.09 31.51
CA GLY A 188 -0.88 15.55 32.85
C GLY A 188 -2.00 15.47 33.93
N LYS A 189 -3.26 15.24 33.54
CA LYS A 189 -4.40 15.06 34.42
C LYS A 189 -4.88 13.61 34.51
N GLY A 190 -4.21 12.67 33.81
CA GLY A 190 -4.54 11.27 33.86
C GLY A 190 -5.53 10.78 32.79
N GLU A 191 -5.97 11.64 31.87
CA GLU A 191 -6.78 11.21 30.72
C GLU A 191 -5.95 10.31 29.82
N ARG A 192 -6.54 9.20 29.35
CA ARG A 192 -5.85 8.19 28.56
C ARG A 192 -6.24 8.31 27.09
N GLU A 193 -5.29 8.19 26.22
CA GLU A 193 -5.47 8.21 24.77
C GLU A 193 -6.50 7.19 24.31
N LYS A 194 -6.40 5.93 24.77
CA LYS A 194 -7.33 4.85 24.38
C LYS A 194 -8.80 5.17 24.55
N ASP A 195 -9.15 5.98 25.57
CA ASP A 195 -10.54 6.35 25.87
C ASP A 195 -11.02 7.46 24.92
N VAL A 196 -10.16 8.44 24.65
CA VAL A 196 -10.43 9.56 23.75
C VAL A 196 -10.62 9.05 22.32
N VAL A 197 -9.68 8.22 21.82
CA VAL A 197 -9.73 7.73 20.44
C VAL A 197 -10.88 6.74 20.23
N LEU A 198 -11.26 5.96 21.23
CA LEU A 198 -12.44 5.10 21.15
C LEU A 198 -13.71 5.94 20.97
N SER A 199 -13.84 7.03 21.74
CA SER A 199 -14.98 7.94 21.64
C SER A 199 -15.08 8.58 20.25
N ILE A 200 -13.97 9.12 19.73
CA ILE A 200 -13.91 9.74 18.39
C ILE A 200 -14.23 8.69 17.31
N ALA A 201 -13.65 7.50 17.39
CA ALA A 201 -13.86 6.44 16.39
C ALA A 201 -15.34 5.96 16.38
N GLN A 202 -15.98 5.86 17.55
CA GLN A 202 -17.41 5.53 17.63
C GLN A 202 -18.30 6.64 17.03
N LEU A 203 -17.95 7.91 17.24
CA LEU A 203 -18.65 9.06 16.63
C LEU A 203 -18.51 9.04 15.13
N LEU A 204 -17.29 8.84 14.59
CA LEU A 204 -17.02 8.70 13.17
C LEU A 204 -17.80 7.52 12.56
N ALA A 205 -17.78 6.37 13.23
CA ALA A 205 -18.52 5.19 12.77
C ALA A 205 -20.03 5.45 12.70
N ARG A 206 -20.60 6.16 13.70
CA ARG A 206 -22.02 6.57 13.68
C ARG A 206 -22.32 7.55 12.54
N ARG A 207 -21.38 8.47 12.25
CA ARG A 207 -21.55 9.44 11.15
C ARG A 207 -21.51 8.75 9.78
N LEU A 208 -20.57 7.83 9.57
CA LEU A 208 -20.44 7.04 8.35
C LEU A 208 -21.68 6.15 8.13
N LYS A 209 -22.20 5.47 9.16
CA LYS A 209 -23.40 4.60 9.07
C LYS A 209 -24.68 5.35 8.65
N ARG A 210 -24.74 6.66 8.84
CA ARG A 210 -25.89 7.48 8.41
C ARG A 210 -25.81 7.90 6.94
N GLU A 211 -24.63 7.76 6.32
CA GLU A 211 -24.41 8.12 4.92
C GLU A 211 -24.71 6.94 4.01
N LYS A 212 -25.47 7.18 2.94
CA LYS A 212 -25.76 6.13 1.96
C LYS A 212 -24.52 5.73 1.20
N GLY A 213 -24.34 4.43 1.00
CA GLY A 213 -23.21 3.89 0.26
C GLY A 213 -21.96 3.67 1.10
N TYR A 214 -22.08 3.71 2.44
CA TYR A 214 -21.01 3.40 3.37
C TYR A 214 -21.38 2.28 4.34
N THR A 215 -20.52 1.28 4.41
CA THR A 215 -20.50 0.28 5.48
C THR A 215 -19.25 0.50 6.33
N VAL A 216 -19.41 0.49 7.68
CA VAL A 216 -18.30 0.76 8.58
C VAL A 216 -18.13 -0.33 9.62
N HIS A 217 -16.87 -0.71 9.86
CA HIS A 217 -16.46 -1.64 10.89
C HIS A 217 -15.46 -0.97 11.84
N LEU A 218 -15.63 -1.18 13.14
CA LEU A 218 -14.67 -0.78 14.17
C LEU A 218 -13.75 -1.98 14.48
N VAL A 219 -12.45 -1.77 14.56
CA VAL A 219 -11.49 -2.81 14.99
C VAL A 219 -11.74 -3.22 16.43
N ARG A 220 -12.06 -2.25 17.28
CA ARG A 220 -12.59 -2.47 18.61
C ARG A 220 -13.74 -1.48 18.89
N ASN A 221 -14.72 -1.91 19.63
CA ASN A 221 -15.88 -1.11 20.04
C ASN A 221 -15.95 -0.92 21.56
N ASP A 222 -14.98 -1.49 22.28
CA ASP A 222 -14.84 -1.44 23.73
C ASP A 222 -13.36 -1.39 24.14
N ASP A 223 -13.07 -1.39 25.45
CA ASP A 223 -11.71 -1.30 25.98
C ASP A 223 -11.02 -2.68 26.04
N PHE A 224 -10.53 -3.14 24.90
CA PHE A 224 -9.65 -4.32 24.79
C PHE A 224 -8.51 -4.07 23.81
N TYR A 225 -7.40 -4.79 24.02
CA TYR A 225 -6.22 -4.66 23.16
C TYR A 225 -6.35 -5.53 21.90
N VAL A 226 -5.98 -4.95 20.74
CA VAL A 226 -5.86 -5.67 19.46
C VAL A 226 -4.43 -5.48 18.94
N PRO A 227 -3.66 -6.56 18.70
CA PRO A 227 -2.31 -6.47 18.15
C PRO A 227 -2.30 -5.76 16.77
N LEU A 228 -1.23 -5.01 16.48
CA LEU A 228 -1.13 -4.17 15.27
C LEU A 228 -1.40 -4.96 13.98
N ARG A 229 -0.80 -6.14 13.85
CA ARG A 229 -1.03 -7.01 12.69
C ARG A 229 -2.49 -7.43 12.56
N LYS A 230 -3.17 -7.71 13.68
CA LYS A 230 -4.59 -8.10 13.67
C LYS A 230 -5.52 -6.97 13.25
N ARG A 231 -5.12 -5.70 13.45
CA ARG A 231 -5.86 -4.53 12.95
C ARG A 231 -5.83 -4.49 11.42
N VAL A 232 -4.65 -4.73 10.83
CA VAL A 232 -4.48 -4.85 9.36
C VAL A 232 -5.26 -6.05 8.81
N ASP A 233 -5.11 -7.24 9.43
CA ASP A 233 -5.84 -8.44 9.03
C ASP A 233 -7.36 -8.23 9.07
N PHE A 234 -7.85 -7.50 10.07
CA PHE A 234 -9.28 -7.18 10.24
C PHE A 234 -9.83 -6.35 9.07
N ALA A 235 -9.07 -5.36 8.60
CA ALA A 235 -9.45 -4.56 7.44
C ALA A 235 -9.46 -5.38 6.14
N ARG A 236 -8.41 -6.18 5.93
CA ARG A 236 -8.28 -7.03 4.74
C ARG A 236 -9.36 -8.10 4.66
N GLN A 237 -9.69 -8.78 5.77
CA GLN A 237 -10.76 -9.79 5.82
C GLN A 237 -12.15 -9.23 5.49
N ARG A 238 -12.34 -7.92 5.60
CA ARG A 238 -13.59 -7.22 5.27
C ARG A 238 -13.58 -6.59 3.88
N ASN A 239 -12.52 -6.81 3.10
CA ASN A 239 -12.33 -6.16 1.80
C ASN A 239 -12.53 -4.64 1.91
N ALA A 240 -11.89 -4.03 2.91
CA ALA A 240 -12.02 -2.61 3.18
C ALA A 240 -11.49 -1.78 1.99
N ASP A 241 -12.22 -0.75 1.63
CA ASP A 241 -11.78 0.25 0.64
C ASP A 241 -10.85 1.29 1.27
N MET A 242 -10.86 1.42 2.60
CA MET A 242 -9.90 2.20 3.36
C MET A 242 -9.83 1.75 4.84
N PHE A 243 -8.69 2.06 5.45
CA PHE A 243 -8.42 1.90 6.87
C PHE A 243 -7.97 3.23 7.46
N ILE A 244 -8.53 3.61 8.61
CA ILE A 244 -8.14 4.80 9.36
C ILE A 244 -7.88 4.44 10.82
N SER A 245 -6.63 4.62 11.28
CA SER A 245 -6.26 4.51 12.69
C SER A 245 -6.32 5.88 13.34
N VAL A 246 -7.05 6.00 14.45
CA VAL A 246 -7.29 7.24 15.17
C VAL A 246 -6.48 7.25 16.45
N HIS A 247 -5.65 8.27 16.61
CA HIS A 247 -4.69 8.46 17.69
C HIS A 247 -4.76 9.87 18.31
N ALA A 248 -4.13 10.04 19.46
CA ALA A 248 -3.98 11.32 20.16
C ALA A 248 -2.71 11.29 21.04
N ASP A 249 -1.59 10.90 20.47
CA ASP A 249 -0.34 10.50 21.13
C ASP A 249 0.35 11.62 21.93
N ALA A 250 1.44 11.30 22.58
CA ALA A 250 2.32 12.27 23.21
C ALA A 250 3.42 12.71 22.23
N ALA A 251 3.54 14.00 22.02
CA ALA A 251 4.68 14.54 21.30
C ALA A 251 5.93 14.60 22.17
N PRO A 252 7.13 14.53 21.56
CA PRO A 252 8.39 14.67 22.28
C PRO A 252 8.55 16.02 23.01
N ARG A 253 7.90 17.05 22.49
CA ARG A 253 7.86 18.37 23.08
C ARG A 253 6.43 18.67 23.54
N LEU A 254 6.25 18.99 24.82
CA LEU A 254 4.96 19.33 25.39
C LEU A 254 4.30 20.58 24.76
N THR A 255 5.10 21.39 24.04
CA THR A 255 4.61 22.55 23.26
C THR A 255 4.04 22.16 21.90
N ALA A 256 4.29 20.95 21.42
CA ALA A 256 3.70 20.48 20.17
C ALA A 256 2.19 20.34 20.33
N SER A 257 1.45 20.82 19.36
CA SER A 257 -0.03 20.82 19.39
C SER A 257 -0.58 20.67 17.98
N GLY A 258 -1.84 20.27 17.89
CA GLY A 258 -2.57 20.19 16.64
C GLY A 258 -2.56 18.81 16.01
N ALA A 259 -3.32 18.68 14.90
CA ALA A 259 -3.48 17.42 14.20
C ALA A 259 -2.36 17.12 13.21
N SER A 260 -2.11 15.84 12.98
CA SER A 260 -1.23 15.31 11.92
C SER A 260 -1.87 14.12 11.23
N VAL A 261 -1.49 13.87 9.98
CA VAL A 261 -1.88 12.66 9.26
C VAL A 261 -0.63 11.98 8.72
N PHE A 262 -0.58 10.66 8.89
CA PHE A 262 0.52 9.81 8.46
C PHE A 262 0.06 8.74 7.48
N ALA A 263 0.91 8.46 6.49
CA ALA A 263 0.81 7.32 5.59
C ALA A 263 2.06 6.44 5.76
N LEU A 264 1.98 5.22 5.25
CA LEU A 264 3.11 4.30 5.27
C LEU A 264 4.28 4.82 4.41
N SER A 265 5.50 4.59 4.88
CA SER A 265 6.73 4.60 4.08
C SER A 265 7.55 3.35 4.36
N GLU A 266 8.02 2.73 3.31
CA GLU A 266 8.97 1.60 3.39
C GLU A 266 10.43 2.08 3.31
N ASN A 267 10.66 3.32 2.86
CA ASN A 267 11.98 3.89 2.59
C ASN A 267 12.44 4.90 3.66
N GLY A 268 11.95 4.75 4.89
CA GLY A 268 12.28 5.64 6.00
C GLY A 268 11.18 6.64 6.33
N ALA A 269 11.47 7.61 7.18
CA ALA A 269 10.49 8.60 7.64
C ALA A 269 10.75 9.98 7.03
N THR A 270 9.69 10.74 6.77
CA THR A 270 9.76 12.11 6.21
C THR A 270 10.30 13.13 7.20
N SER A 271 10.24 12.81 8.50
CA SER A 271 10.80 13.64 9.58
C SER A 271 11.27 12.79 10.75
N ALA A 272 12.12 13.37 11.62
CA ALA A 272 12.53 12.71 12.87
C ALA A 272 11.34 12.49 13.80
N THR A 273 10.36 13.40 13.82
CA THR A 273 9.12 13.27 14.57
C THR A 273 8.29 12.08 14.08
N ALA A 274 8.08 11.98 12.75
CA ALA A 274 7.35 10.86 12.15
C ALA A 274 8.01 9.50 12.45
N ARG A 275 9.35 9.44 12.43
CA ARG A 275 10.10 8.23 12.82
C ARG A 275 9.83 7.86 14.28
N MET A 276 9.98 8.81 15.18
CA MET A 276 9.81 8.57 16.62
C MET A 276 8.38 8.12 16.96
N MET A 277 7.38 8.71 16.31
CA MET A 277 5.98 8.30 16.47
C MET A 277 5.75 6.88 15.96
N ALA A 278 6.27 6.55 14.78
CA ALA A 278 6.16 5.18 14.25
C ALA A 278 6.87 4.16 15.16
N ASP A 279 8.04 4.47 15.69
CA ASP A 279 8.78 3.59 16.60
C ASP A 279 8.00 3.37 17.91
N ARG A 280 7.36 4.42 18.42
CA ARG A 280 6.52 4.35 19.63
C ARG A 280 5.27 3.51 19.41
N GLU A 281 4.52 3.79 18.35
CA GLU A 281 3.32 3.03 18.00
C GLU A 281 3.63 1.55 17.71
N ASN A 282 4.72 1.27 17.01
CA ASN A 282 5.17 -0.10 16.77
C ASN A 282 5.57 -0.83 18.05
N GLY A 283 5.98 -0.09 19.09
CA GLY A 283 6.30 -0.63 20.42
C GLY A 283 5.06 -1.05 21.22
N ALA A 284 3.86 -0.65 20.84
CA ALA A 284 2.62 -1.00 21.53
C ALA A 284 2.38 -2.52 21.59
N ASP A 285 2.80 -3.27 20.58
CA ASP A 285 2.73 -4.74 20.59
C ASP A 285 3.58 -5.38 21.69
N LEU A 286 4.68 -4.76 22.13
CA LEU A 286 5.49 -5.26 23.24
C LEU A 286 4.76 -5.12 24.57
N ILE A 287 3.96 -4.08 24.74
CA ILE A 287 3.15 -3.82 25.94
C ILE A 287 1.92 -4.74 25.96
N GLY A 288 1.26 -4.91 24.80
CA GLY A 288 0.04 -5.71 24.65
C GLY A 288 0.27 -7.22 24.56
N ALA A 289 1.41 -7.65 23.99
CA ALA A 289 1.68 -9.02 23.60
C ALA A 289 2.36 -9.90 24.68
N ALA A 290 2.60 -9.41 25.89
CA ALA A 290 3.20 -10.21 26.96
C ALA A 290 2.45 -11.54 27.28
N SER A 291 1.31 -11.80 26.61
CA SER A 291 0.50 -13.02 26.76
C SER A 291 0.34 -13.86 25.49
N LEU A 292 0.97 -13.52 24.35
CA LEU A 292 0.70 -14.17 23.05
C LEU A 292 1.94 -14.71 22.32
N LEU A 293 3.01 -15.05 23.04
CA LEU A 293 4.18 -15.71 22.46
C LEU A 293 3.88 -17.17 22.11
N ASN A 294 3.28 -17.38 20.96
CA ASN A 294 3.36 -18.64 20.19
C ASN A 294 3.18 -18.32 18.71
N LEU A 295 4.29 -17.89 18.07
CA LEU A 295 4.38 -17.75 16.61
C LEU A 295 5.55 -18.61 16.13
N LYS A 296 5.27 -19.89 15.90
CA LYS A 296 6.04 -20.74 14.99
C LYS A 296 5.22 -20.95 13.73
N ASP A 297 5.93 -20.84 12.60
CA ASP A 297 5.59 -21.29 11.26
C ASP A 297 4.66 -20.41 10.42
N LYS A 298 5.28 -19.61 9.54
CA LYS A 298 4.99 -19.63 8.09
C LYS A 298 6.07 -18.90 7.31
N ASP A 299 6.50 -19.55 6.23
CA ASP A 299 7.54 -19.13 5.29
C ASP A 299 7.24 -17.76 4.67
N PRO A 300 8.14 -16.75 4.79
CA PRO A 300 7.85 -15.35 4.41
C PRO A 300 8.10 -15.02 2.93
N MET A 301 8.58 -15.94 2.11
CA MET A 301 9.26 -15.59 0.86
C MET A 301 8.35 -15.34 -0.35
N LEU A 302 7.13 -15.87 -0.35
CA LEU A 302 6.22 -15.81 -1.51
C LEU A 302 5.27 -14.61 -1.52
N ALA A 303 5.06 -14.00 -0.37
CA ALA A 303 4.10 -12.92 -0.18
C ALA A 303 4.62 -11.52 -0.58
N ASN A 304 5.94 -11.33 -0.55
CA ASN A 304 6.53 -9.97 -0.50
C ASN A 304 6.48 -9.17 -1.81
N VAL A 305 6.23 -9.78 -2.90
CA VAL A 305 6.49 -9.22 -4.22
C VAL A 305 5.26 -8.67 -4.95
N ILE A 306 4.14 -9.35 -4.88
CA ILE A 306 2.83 -8.77 -5.27
C ILE A 306 2.49 -7.63 -4.31
N ILE A 307 2.96 -7.76 -3.09
CA ILE A 307 2.87 -6.78 -2.02
C ILE A 307 3.51 -5.44 -2.43
N ASP A 308 4.69 -5.41 -3.05
CA ASP A 308 5.41 -4.15 -3.30
C ASP A 308 4.77 -3.26 -4.38
N MET A 309 4.26 -3.83 -5.48
CA MET A 309 3.57 -3.03 -6.50
C MET A 309 2.18 -2.57 -6.04
N SER A 310 1.46 -3.46 -5.36
CA SER A 310 0.20 -3.13 -4.68
C SER A 310 0.45 -2.09 -3.60
N MET A 311 1.54 -2.21 -2.84
CA MET A 311 1.94 -1.31 -1.79
C MET A 311 2.18 0.12 -2.31
N ASN A 312 2.89 0.29 -3.43
CA ASN A 312 3.14 1.62 -3.99
C ASN A 312 1.83 2.33 -4.42
N ALA A 313 0.92 1.61 -5.09
CA ALA A 313 -0.39 2.15 -5.45
C ALA A 313 -1.23 2.48 -4.20
N THR A 314 -1.19 1.60 -3.21
CA THR A 314 -1.88 1.77 -1.93
C THR A 314 -1.31 2.93 -1.13
N ILE A 315 0.02 3.13 -1.10
CA ILE A 315 0.66 4.30 -0.48
C ILE A 315 0.24 5.58 -1.20
N ALA A 316 0.21 5.60 -2.53
CA ALA A 316 -0.23 6.78 -3.29
C ALA A 316 -1.71 7.14 -2.98
N ALA A 317 -2.59 6.14 -2.93
CA ALA A 317 -3.99 6.32 -2.52
C ALA A 317 -4.10 6.80 -1.06
N SER A 318 -3.27 6.26 -0.16
CA SER A 318 -3.20 6.68 1.25
C SER A 318 -2.77 8.14 1.39
N LEU A 319 -1.80 8.60 0.60
CA LEU A 319 -1.38 10.00 0.58
C LEU A 319 -2.51 10.93 0.10
N GLN A 320 -3.25 10.55 -0.96
CA GLN A 320 -4.39 11.34 -1.43
C GLN A 320 -5.50 11.41 -0.38
N LEU A 321 -5.84 10.28 0.23
CA LEU A 321 -6.79 10.20 1.34
C LEU A 321 -6.32 11.07 2.52
N GLY A 322 -5.06 10.94 2.90
CA GLY A 322 -4.47 11.74 3.98
C GLY A 322 -4.54 13.23 3.71
N HIS A 323 -4.33 13.68 2.48
CA HIS A 323 -4.45 15.09 2.11
C HIS A 323 -5.86 15.64 2.30
N THR A 324 -6.91 14.91 1.90
CA THR A 324 -8.29 15.35 2.07
C THR A 324 -8.69 15.39 3.55
N VAL A 325 -8.25 14.39 4.32
CA VAL A 325 -8.53 14.33 5.78
C VAL A 325 -7.78 15.44 6.51
N LEU A 326 -6.48 15.65 6.22
CA LEU A 326 -5.68 16.71 6.84
C LEU A 326 -6.27 18.10 6.54
N GLY A 327 -6.66 18.35 5.28
CA GLY A 327 -7.30 19.61 4.88
C GLY A 327 -8.60 19.87 5.63
N SER A 328 -9.41 18.83 5.83
CA SER A 328 -10.68 18.94 6.56
C SER A 328 -10.47 19.21 8.06
N LEU A 329 -9.43 18.64 8.68
CA LEU A 329 -9.10 18.89 10.10
C LEU A 329 -8.62 20.31 10.35
N ALA A 330 -8.02 20.98 9.35
CA ALA A 330 -7.56 22.36 9.45
C ALA A 330 -8.69 23.37 9.81
N ASP A 331 -9.95 23.02 9.54
CA ASP A 331 -11.10 23.87 9.84
C ASP A 331 -11.40 23.97 11.35
N ILE A 332 -10.94 23.01 12.16
CA ILE A 332 -11.27 22.96 13.59
C ILE A 332 -10.08 22.94 14.54
N THR A 333 -8.89 22.66 14.02
CA THR A 333 -7.66 22.62 14.83
C THR A 333 -6.47 23.12 14.03
N THR A 334 -5.44 23.57 14.73
CA THR A 334 -4.15 23.81 14.09
C THR A 334 -3.58 22.49 13.57
N LEU A 335 -2.87 22.57 12.45
CA LEU A 335 -2.13 21.41 11.95
C LEU A 335 -0.71 21.44 12.50
N HIS A 336 -0.27 20.35 13.13
CA HIS A 336 1.12 20.22 13.56
C HIS A 336 2.06 20.19 12.34
N GLN A 337 1.63 19.47 11.28
CA GLN A 337 2.29 19.47 9.98
C GLN A 337 1.28 19.80 8.89
N LYS A 338 1.66 20.68 7.97
CA LYS A 338 0.78 21.12 6.86
C LYS A 338 0.74 20.12 5.68
N ARG A 339 1.43 19.00 5.81
CA ARG A 339 1.50 17.91 4.82
C ARG A 339 1.28 16.58 5.50
N VAL A 340 0.85 15.60 4.73
CA VAL A 340 0.86 14.21 5.17
C VAL A 340 2.31 13.77 5.35
N GLU A 341 2.64 13.28 6.52
CA GLU A 341 3.94 12.70 6.82
C GLU A 341 3.96 11.20 6.56
N GLN A 342 5.14 10.62 6.45
CA GLN A 342 5.29 9.19 6.20
C GLN A 342 6.32 8.58 7.12
N ALA A 343 6.04 7.36 7.61
CA ALA A 343 7.00 6.54 8.36
C ALA A 343 6.58 5.06 8.35
N GLY A 344 7.40 4.21 8.95
CA GLY A 344 7.21 2.75 8.96
C GLY A 344 6.19 2.25 9.97
N PHE A 345 4.99 2.82 10.02
CA PHE A 345 3.91 2.38 10.93
C PHE A 345 3.45 0.96 10.61
N ALA A 346 3.58 0.04 11.57
CA ALA A 346 3.21 -1.36 11.40
C ALA A 346 1.70 -1.53 11.13
N VAL A 347 0.86 -0.70 11.75
CA VAL A 347 -0.60 -0.72 11.59
C VAL A 347 -1.07 -0.28 10.20
N LEU A 348 -0.22 0.40 9.42
CA LEU A 348 -0.53 0.85 8.05
C LEU A 348 0.01 -0.11 6.97
N LYS A 349 0.65 -1.21 7.34
CA LYS A 349 1.26 -2.17 6.39
C LYS A 349 0.22 -3.08 5.75
N SER A 350 -0.67 -2.49 4.95
CA SER A 350 -1.60 -3.23 4.10
C SER A 350 -1.21 -3.10 2.63
N PRO A 351 -1.04 -4.19 1.88
CA PRO A 351 -0.66 -4.12 0.47
C PRO A 351 -1.82 -3.70 -0.44
N ASP A 352 -3.06 -3.80 0.02
CA ASP A 352 -4.27 -3.74 -0.79
C ASP A 352 -5.33 -2.77 -0.23
N VAL A 353 -5.12 -2.18 0.95
CA VAL A 353 -6.08 -1.27 1.59
C VAL A 353 -5.41 0.08 1.84
N PRO A 354 -5.83 1.18 1.19
CA PRO A 354 -5.38 2.53 1.51
C PRO A 354 -5.55 2.83 3.00
N SER A 355 -4.46 3.21 3.67
CA SER A 355 -4.41 3.27 5.13
C SER A 355 -3.75 4.55 5.60
N ILE A 356 -4.35 5.24 6.56
CA ILE A 356 -3.81 6.42 7.23
C ILE A 356 -3.90 6.30 8.75
N LEU A 357 -2.97 6.94 9.44
CA LEU A 357 -3.03 7.18 10.87
C LEU A 357 -3.24 8.68 11.09
N VAL A 358 -4.19 9.02 11.94
CA VAL A 358 -4.57 10.40 12.23
C VAL A 358 -4.33 10.68 13.70
N GLU A 359 -3.38 11.58 13.98
CA GLU A 359 -3.24 12.23 15.27
C GLU A 359 -4.25 13.37 15.34
N THR A 360 -5.22 13.25 16.21
CA THR A 360 -6.30 14.25 16.36
C THR A 360 -5.87 15.45 17.21
N GLY A 361 -4.71 15.38 17.83
CA GLY A 361 -4.03 16.32 18.69
C GLY A 361 -3.06 15.55 19.59
N PHE A 362 -2.30 16.24 20.41
CA PHE A 362 -1.38 15.62 21.35
C PHE A 362 -1.91 15.67 22.77
N ILE A 363 -2.25 14.51 23.35
CA ILE A 363 -2.80 14.45 24.72
C ILE A 363 -1.77 14.87 25.78
N SER A 364 -0.47 14.87 25.45
CA SER A 364 0.60 15.42 26.28
C SER A 364 0.60 16.94 26.35
N ASN A 365 -0.05 17.64 25.40
CA ASN A 365 -0.20 19.08 25.40
C ASN A 365 -1.46 19.46 26.20
N ALA A 366 -1.33 20.32 27.20
CA ALA A 366 -2.43 20.69 28.10
C ALA A 366 -3.64 21.30 27.38
N SER A 367 -3.42 22.12 26.34
CA SER A 367 -4.49 22.72 25.56
C SER A 367 -5.21 21.71 24.67
N ASP A 368 -4.46 20.81 24.04
CA ASP A 368 -5.04 19.73 23.22
C ASP A 368 -5.80 18.75 24.09
N ALA A 369 -5.22 18.32 25.23
CA ALA A 369 -5.88 17.41 26.19
C ALA A 369 -7.23 17.98 26.66
N GLN A 370 -7.29 19.27 27.04
CA GLN A 370 -8.55 19.90 27.44
C GLN A 370 -9.63 19.83 26.35
N ARG A 371 -9.24 19.98 25.08
CA ARG A 371 -10.19 19.89 23.95
C ARG A 371 -10.59 18.46 23.66
N LEU A 372 -9.59 17.56 23.58
CA LEU A 372 -9.76 16.15 23.20
C LEU A 372 -10.73 15.38 24.09
N VAL A 373 -10.84 15.74 25.38
CA VAL A 373 -11.78 15.10 26.31
C VAL A 373 -13.21 15.65 26.24
N THR A 374 -13.45 16.72 25.48
CA THR A 374 -14.80 17.31 25.37
C THR A 374 -15.62 16.63 24.28
N ALA A 375 -16.85 16.26 24.59
CA ALA A 375 -17.78 15.67 23.62
C ALA A 375 -17.98 16.56 22.37
N ARG A 376 -18.00 17.89 22.54
CA ARG A 376 -18.12 18.85 21.43
C ARG A 376 -16.96 18.75 20.46
N HIS A 377 -15.73 18.69 20.96
CA HIS A 377 -14.55 18.60 20.11
C HIS A 377 -14.43 17.22 19.45
N GLN A 378 -14.69 16.14 20.20
CA GLN A 378 -14.71 14.78 19.66
C GLN A 378 -15.72 14.65 18.52
N GLN A 379 -16.91 15.23 18.64
CA GLN A 379 -17.91 15.27 17.58
C GLN A 379 -17.40 16.07 16.37
N ALA A 380 -16.82 17.24 16.59
CA ALA A 380 -16.26 18.06 15.53
C ALA A 380 -15.14 17.34 14.76
N VAL A 381 -14.23 16.65 15.48
CA VAL A 381 -13.19 15.82 14.88
C VAL A 381 -13.82 14.71 14.01
N ALA A 382 -14.78 13.96 14.54
CA ALA A 382 -15.46 12.90 13.81
C ALA A 382 -16.15 13.42 12.54
N ASP A 383 -16.79 14.58 12.59
CA ASP A 383 -17.46 15.21 11.45
C ASP A 383 -16.44 15.66 10.39
N ARG A 384 -15.26 16.15 10.79
CA ARG A 384 -14.18 16.52 9.86
C ARG A 384 -13.49 15.32 9.26
N LEU A 385 -13.26 14.26 10.03
CA LEU A 385 -12.77 12.99 9.49
C LEU A 385 -13.72 12.45 8.42
N PHE A 386 -15.02 12.44 8.73
CA PHE A 386 -16.04 12.05 7.74
C PHE A 386 -15.99 12.93 6.49
N ALA A 387 -15.93 14.25 6.62
CA ALA A 387 -15.89 15.18 5.49
C ALA A 387 -14.67 14.92 4.59
N GLY A 388 -13.48 14.69 5.17
CA GLY A 388 -12.27 14.36 4.42
C GLY A 388 -12.35 13.01 3.72
N ILE A 389 -12.91 11.98 4.37
CA ILE A 389 -13.15 10.65 3.79
C ILE A 389 -14.15 10.75 2.62
N ASN A 390 -15.27 11.45 2.81
CA ASN A 390 -16.28 11.62 1.77
C ASN A 390 -15.73 12.37 0.56
N ALA A 391 -14.97 13.45 0.78
CA ALA A 391 -14.33 14.22 -0.28
C ALA A 391 -13.29 13.39 -1.07
N TYR A 392 -12.62 12.44 -0.42
CA TYR A 392 -11.73 11.51 -1.10
C TYR A 392 -12.53 10.56 -2.02
N PHE A 393 -13.57 9.92 -1.51
CA PHE A 393 -14.38 8.98 -2.30
C PHE A 393 -15.28 9.65 -3.34
N GLU A 394 -15.62 10.91 -3.16
CA GLU A 394 -16.26 11.69 -4.25
C GLU A 394 -15.32 11.89 -5.44
N LYS A 395 -14.02 11.97 -5.24
CA LYS A 395 -13.02 12.10 -6.31
C LYS A 395 -12.52 10.76 -6.83
N ASN A 396 -12.50 9.74 -5.99
CA ASN A 396 -11.95 8.42 -6.25
C ASN A 396 -12.95 7.31 -5.85
N PRO A 397 -14.14 7.27 -6.44
CA PRO A 397 -15.15 6.28 -6.07
C PRO A 397 -14.69 4.89 -6.50
N PRO A 398 -14.68 3.88 -5.60
CA PRO A 398 -14.35 2.51 -5.99
C PRO A 398 -15.31 1.99 -7.05
N THR A 399 -14.76 1.35 -8.08
CA THR A 399 -15.55 0.75 -9.15
C THR A 399 -16.63 -0.16 -8.58
N GLY A 400 -17.85 0.01 -9.06
CA GLY A 400 -18.97 -0.79 -8.62
C GLY A 400 -19.60 -0.36 -7.29
N SER A 401 -19.17 0.74 -6.68
CA SER A 401 -19.79 1.26 -5.46
C SER A 401 -21.06 2.08 -5.74
N PHE A 402 -21.90 2.21 -4.72
CA PHE A 402 -23.08 3.08 -4.75
C PHE A 402 -22.69 4.54 -5.07
N VAL A 403 -21.56 5.01 -4.52
CA VAL A 403 -21.07 6.38 -4.74
C VAL A 403 -20.71 6.60 -6.22
N ALA A 404 -19.99 5.65 -6.85
CA ALA A 404 -19.68 5.72 -8.28
C ALA A 404 -20.96 5.79 -9.12
N TRP A 405 -21.90 4.89 -8.87
CA TRP A 405 -23.20 4.85 -9.57
C TRP A 405 -24.00 6.15 -9.38
N ALA A 406 -24.07 6.69 -8.16
CA ALA A 406 -24.79 7.92 -7.88
C ALA A 406 -24.22 9.13 -8.63
N GLN A 407 -22.90 9.18 -8.80
CA GLN A 407 -22.22 10.22 -9.59
C GLN A 407 -22.55 10.09 -11.09
N GLU A 408 -22.52 8.87 -11.65
CA GLU A 408 -22.92 8.62 -13.04
C GLU A 408 -24.36 9.05 -13.32
N GLN A 409 -25.28 8.71 -12.40
CA GLN A 409 -26.69 9.15 -12.51
C GLN A 409 -26.86 10.67 -12.47
N LYS A 410 -26.04 11.34 -11.63
CA LYS A 410 -26.05 12.81 -11.55
C LYS A 410 -25.53 13.43 -12.84
N ALA A 411 -24.45 12.91 -13.40
CA ALA A 411 -23.87 13.38 -14.66
C ALA A 411 -24.85 13.22 -15.84
N GLN A 412 -25.55 12.07 -15.90
CA GLN A 412 -26.58 11.82 -16.95
C GLN A 412 -27.80 12.73 -16.87
N ARG A 413 -28.13 13.27 -15.68
CA ARG A 413 -29.28 14.20 -15.51
C ARG A 413 -28.90 15.64 -15.82
N THR A 414 -27.63 15.97 -15.90
CA THR A 414 -27.09 17.31 -16.18
C THR A 414 -26.56 17.46 -17.59
N ALA A 415 -26.45 16.38 -18.34
CA ALA A 415 -26.17 16.33 -19.79
C ALA A 415 -27.44 16.30 -20.62
#